data_4bff5a56ec07863863179499beccee95
#
_entry.id   4bff5a56ec07863863179499beccee95
#
_cell.length_a   1.000
_cell.length_b   1.000
_cell.length_c   1.000
_cell.angle_alpha   90.00
_cell.angle_beta   90.00
_cell.angle_gamma   90.00
#
_symmetry.space_group_name_H-M   'P 1'
#
loop_
_entity.id
_entity.type
_entity.pdbx_description
1 polymer ?
#
loop_
_entity_poly.entity_id
_entity_poly.type
_entity_poly.pdbx_seq_one_letter_code
_entity_poly.pdbx_strand_id
1 'polypeptide(L)'
;LVLTPVYYPFLNAVKDNDRTLVCCELQAKNGEYTIDFALLEKTLQQQPVKVAILSSPHNPVGRVWTREELHALLELLRKYGVFVISDEIHQDIVFQGHTHIPSALVGDYDHMLATLTAPSKTFNLAGLQNSILILPDADIRARYDRYLQQIHVQPSNAMGYIAAEAAWRGGAAWAAECRRTIYENYLLLRAVLEKRAPKAVISPLEGTYLMWVDLGAYVAPEDIRNFMEKRCGLAVDYGDWFGGDRFRAFVRLNLATSRELVQRAAEKLAEALEQCGA
;
A
#
# COMPACT_ATOMS: atom_id res chain seq x y z
N LEU A 1 -3.90 -14.41 5.15
CA LEU A 1 -4.93 -13.66 4.40
C LEU A 1 -4.39 -12.27 4.04
N VAL A 2 -4.74 -11.78 2.86
CA VAL A 2 -4.48 -10.40 2.40
C VAL A 2 -5.72 -9.83 1.72
N LEU A 3 -5.87 -8.49 1.74
CA LEU A 3 -6.95 -7.76 1.07
C LEU A 3 -6.43 -7.25 -0.29
N THR A 4 -6.80 -7.91 -1.39
CA THR A 4 -6.32 -7.55 -2.75
C THR A 4 -7.19 -6.47 -3.43
N PRO A 5 -6.61 -5.59 -4.30
CA PRO A 5 -5.20 -5.53 -4.68
C PRO A 5 -4.34 -5.02 -3.52
N VAL A 6 -3.16 -5.60 -3.32
CA VAL A 6 -2.28 -5.25 -2.21
C VAL A 6 -0.82 -5.32 -2.64
N TYR A 7 0.07 -4.70 -1.88
CA TYR A 7 1.51 -4.70 -2.11
C TYR A 7 2.02 -6.13 -2.35
N TYR A 8 2.50 -6.39 -3.57
CA TYR A 8 2.81 -7.74 -4.05
C TYR A 8 3.86 -8.50 -3.22
N PRO A 9 4.83 -7.86 -2.54
CA PRO A 9 5.72 -8.60 -1.66
C PRO A 9 5.02 -9.31 -0.49
N PHE A 10 3.80 -8.89 -0.08
CA PHE A 10 3.03 -9.66 0.89
C PHE A 10 2.60 -11.01 0.32
N LEU A 11 2.20 -11.04 -0.96
CA LEU A 11 1.83 -12.29 -1.64
C LEU A 11 3.03 -13.23 -1.73
N ASN A 12 4.19 -12.67 -2.08
CA ASN A 12 5.44 -13.43 -2.17
C ASN A 12 5.91 -13.92 -0.81
N ALA A 13 5.89 -13.05 0.23
CA ALA A 13 6.28 -13.44 1.58
C ALA A 13 5.48 -14.63 2.12
N VAL A 14 4.19 -14.73 1.81
CA VAL A 14 3.37 -15.89 2.18
C VAL A 14 3.83 -17.15 1.44
N LYS A 15 4.03 -17.06 0.13
CA LYS A 15 4.42 -18.20 -0.73
C LYS A 15 5.85 -18.67 -0.43
N ASP A 16 6.80 -17.73 -0.30
CA ASP A 16 8.22 -18.01 -0.06
C ASP A 16 8.48 -18.66 1.32
N ASN A 17 7.50 -18.55 2.23
CA ASN A 17 7.52 -19.22 3.53
C ASN A 17 6.65 -20.50 3.56
N ASP A 18 6.31 -21.08 2.40
CA ASP A 18 5.51 -22.29 2.29
C ASP A 18 4.17 -22.21 3.03
N ARG A 19 3.50 -21.04 2.94
CA ARG A 19 2.19 -20.83 3.53
C ARG A 19 1.12 -20.68 2.45
N THR A 20 -0.08 -21.10 2.79
CA THR A 20 -1.23 -20.97 1.89
C THR A 20 -1.69 -19.52 1.84
N LEU A 21 -1.64 -18.93 0.65
CA LEU A 21 -2.13 -17.58 0.41
C LEU A 21 -3.66 -17.60 0.26
N VAL A 22 -4.33 -16.81 1.08
CA VAL A 22 -5.78 -16.55 0.97
C VAL A 22 -5.96 -15.07 0.61
N CYS A 23 -6.54 -14.82 -0.57
CA CYS A 23 -6.86 -13.47 -1.02
C CYS A 23 -8.36 -13.20 -0.78
N CYS A 24 -8.66 -12.06 -0.16
CA CYS A 24 -10.01 -11.52 -0.08
C CYS A 24 -9.99 -10.19 -0.83
N GLU A 25 -10.84 -10.08 -1.85
CA GLU A 25 -10.81 -8.92 -2.73
C GLU A 25 -11.58 -7.75 -2.11
N LEU A 26 -10.98 -6.55 -2.17
CA LEU A 26 -11.66 -5.30 -1.85
C LEU A 26 -12.78 -5.03 -2.89
N GLN A 27 -13.88 -4.50 -2.43
CA GLN A 27 -14.96 -4.05 -3.30
C GLN A 27 -14.57 -2.73 -3.94
N ALA A 28 -14.59 -2.67 -5.28
CA ALA A 28 -14.28 -1.47 -6.04
C ALA A 28 -15.53 -0.87 -6.67
N LYS A 29 -15.70 0.45 -6.52
CA LYS A 29 -16.75 1.21 -7.19
C LYS A 29 -16.20 2.57 -7.61
N ASN A 30 -16.13 2.82 -8.91
CA ASN A 30 -15.63 4.09 -9.49
C ASN A 30 -14.25 4.50 -8.95
N GLY A 31 -13.34 3.54 -8.76
CA GLY A 31 -11.99 3.78 -8.23
C GLY A 31 -11.90 3.84 -6.70
N GLU A 32 -13.02 3.90 -5.98
CA GLU A 32 -13.06 3.80 -4.52
C GLU A 32 -13.07 2.34 -4.08
N TYR A 33 -12.30 2.02 -3.05
CA TYR A 33 -12.15 0.67 -2.52
C TYR A 33 -12.64 0.60 -1.08
N THR A 34 -13.38 -0.45 -0.77
CA THR A 34 -13.90 -0.75 0.56
C THR A 34 -13.70 -2.21 0.94
N ILE A 35 -13.68 -2.51 2.23
CA ILE A 35 -13.64 -3.90 2.70
C ILE A 35 -15.05 -4.51 2.55
N ASP A 36 -15.14 -5.61 1.81
CA ASP A 36 -16.35 -6.42 1.79
C ASP A 36 -16.34 -7.36 3.01
N PHE A 37 -16.95 -6.91 4.10
CA PHE A 37 -17.00 -7.67 5.34
C PHE A 37 -17.79 -8.98 5.22
N ALA A 38 -18.78 -9.05 4.33
CA ALA A 38 -19.55 -10.26 4.11
C ALA A 38 -18.70 -11.32 3.38
N LEU A 39 -17.96 -10.90 2.34
CA LEU A 39 -17.01 -11.76 1.65
C LEU A 39 -15.87 -12.19 2.57
N LEU A 40 -15.35 -11.28 3.39
CA LEU A 40 -14.28 -11.57 4.35
C LEU A 40 -14.73 -12.61 5.38
N GLU A 41 -15.90 -12.45 5.97
CA GLU A 41 -16.42 -13.40 6.94
C GLU A 41 -16.66 -14.78 6.31
N LYS A 42 -17.24 -14.83 5.12
CA LYS A 42 -17.40 -16.08 4.35
C LYS A 42 -16.05 -16.76 4.09
N THR A 43 -15.03 -15.97 3.73
CA THR A 43 -13.68 -16.49 3.50
C THR A 43 -13.09 -17.12 4.78
N LEU A 44 -13.24 -16.44 5.92
CA LEU A 44 -12.77 -16.91 7.22
C LEU A 44 -13.51 -18.18 7.70
N GLN A 45 -14.79 -18.33 7.33
CA GLN A 45 -15.57 -19.55 7.60
C GLN A 45 -15.09 -20.76 6.77
N GLN A 46 -14.67 -20.50 5.54
CA GLN A 46 -14.32 -21.56 4.58
C GLN A 46 -12.82 -21.93 4.59
N GLN A 47 -11.96 -21.05 5.09
CA GLN A 47 -10.51 -21.20 5.03
C GLN A 47 -9.89 -21.14 6.44
N PRO A 48 -8.93 -22.03 6.79
CA PRO A 48 -8.28 -22.03 8.08
C PRO A 48 -7.22 -20.94 8.19
N VAL A 49 -7.63 -19.67 8.10
CA VAL A 49 -6.74 -18.51 8.17
C VAL A 49 -6.15 -18.38 9.59
N LYS A 50 -4.82 -18.22 9.69
CA LYS A 50 -4.11 -18.01 10.97
C LYS A 50 -3.51 -16.62 11.09
N VAL A 51 -3.14 -16.00 9.95
CA VAL A 51 -2.51 -14.70 9.91
C VAL A 51 -3.16 -13.85 8.82
N ALA A 52 -3.41 -12.60 9.10
CA ALA A 52 -3.78 -11.57 8.13
C ALA A 52 -2.68 -10.52 8.05
N ILE A 53 -2.33 -10.06 6.84
CA ILE A 53 -1.43 -8.94 6.62
C ILE A 53 -2.26 -7.78 6.10
N LEU A 54 -2.31 -6.70 6.88
CA LEU A 54 -3.02 -5.46 6.59
C LEU A 54 -2.04 -4.40 6.11
N SER A 55 -2.37 -3.68 5.04
CA SER A 55 -1.68 -2.45 4.62
C SER A 55 -2.49 -1.23 5.07
N SER A 56 -1.92 -0.34 5.88
CA SER A 56 -2.61 0.83 6.44
C SER A 56 -1.65 2.02 6.60
N PRO A 57 -1.70 3.03 5.74
CA PRO A 57 -2.51 3.20 4.51
C PRO A 57 -2.31 2.11 3.45
N HIS A 58 -3.35 1.85 2.65
CA HIS A 58 -3.40 0.68 1.77
C HIS A 58 -2.75 0.93 0.39
N ASN A 59 -1.68 0.23 0.12
CA ASN A 59 -0.99 0.22 -1.17
C ASN A 59 -1.47 -0.98 -2.02
N PRO A 60 -1.97 -0.80 -3.27
CA PRO A 60 -1.74 0.36 -4.15
C PRO A 60 -2.88 1.39 -4.18
N VAL A 61 -4.04 1.11 -3.59
CA VAL A 61 -5.29 1.86 -3.84
C VAL A 61 -5.37 3.22 -3.14
N GLY A 62 -4.41 3.54 -2.25
CA GLY A 62 -4.32 4.84 -1.61
C GLY A 62 -5.29 5.08 -0.44
N ARG A 63 -6.03 4.06 0.02
CA ARG A 63 -6.99 4.19 1.12
C ARG A 63 -6.32 4.42 2.47
N VAL A 64 -6.92 5.29 3.27
CA VAL A 64 -6.66 5.43 4.71
C VAL A 64 -7.89 4.91 5.45
N TRP A 65 -7.74 3.75 6.11
CA TRP A 65 -8.86 3.09 6.78
C TRP A 65 -9.37 3.93 7.95
N THR A 66 -10.69 4.05 8.08
CA THR A 66 -11.32 4.74 9.22
C THR A 66 -11.20 3.92 10.50
N ARG A 67 -11.47 4.56 11.65
CA ARG A 67 -11.51 3.87 12.95
C ARG A 67 -12.54 2.75 12.94
N GLU A 68 -13.69 3.00 12.35
CA GLU A 68 -14.81 2.08 12.26
C GLU A 68 -14.46 0.87 11.38
N GLU A 69 -13.83 1.10 10.21
CA GLU A 69 -13.36 0.04 9.32
C GLU A 69 -12.30 -0.83 10.02
N LEU A 70 -11.31 -0.21 10.66
CA LEU A 70 -10.26 -0.94 11.40
C LEU A 70 -10.84 -1.74 12.57
N HIS A 71 -11.74 -1.13 13.35
CA HIS A 71 -12.39 -1.82 14.46
C HIS A 71 -13.20 -3.02 13.98
N ALA A 72 -14.04 -2.85 12.97
CA ALA A 72 -14.84 -3.93 12.40
C ALA A 72 -13.97 -5.06 11.84
N LEU A 73 -12.86 -4.71 11.15
CA LEU A 73 -11.90 -5.68 10.64
C LEU A 73 -11.24 -6.48 11.77
N LEU A 74 -10.71 -5.80 12.78
CA LEU A 74 -10.00 -6.44 13.88
C LEU A 74 -10.93 -7.31 14.75
N GLU A 75 -12.17 -6.86 15.00
CA GLU A 75 -13.18 -7.67 15.69
C GLU A 75 -13.53 -8.94 14.92
N LEU A 76 -13.68 -8.81 13.59
CA LEU A 76 -13.96 -9.98 12.77
C LEU A 76 -12.77 -10.96 12.79
N LEU A 77 -11.54 -10.50 12.64
CA LEU A 77 -10.34 -11.32 12.70
C LEU A 77 -10.15 -11.95 14.08
N ARG A 78 -10.45 -11.23 15.16
CA ARG A 78 -10.44 -11.74 16.54
C ARG A 78 -11.44 -12.89 16.73
N LYS A 79 -12.65 -12.74 16.22
CA LYS A 79 -13.71 -13.77 16.26
C LYS A 79 -13.23 -15.10 15.69
N TYR A 80 -12.38 -15.07 14.66
CA TYR A 80 -11.83 -16.26 14.00
C TYR A 80 -10.43 -16.66 14.48
N GLY A 81 -9.89 -15.99 15.50
CA GLY A 81 -8.58 -16.31 16.08
C GLY A 81 -7.41 -16.04 15.12
N VAL A 82 -7.52 -15.01 14.29
CA VAL A 82 -6.52 -14.63 13.28
C VAL A 82 -5.56 -13.60 13.87
N PHE A 83 -4.26 -13.86 13.82
CA PHE A 83 -3.22 -12.90 14.17
C PHE A 83 -3.05 -11.86 13.05
N VAL A 84 -2.89 -10.59 13.39
CA VAL A 84 -2.80 -9.50 12.42
C VAL A 84 -1.40 -8.91 12.40
N ILE A 85 -0.83 -8.77 11.21
CA ILE A 85 0.37 -7.99 10.95
C ILE A 85 -0.08 -6.71 10.23
N SER A 86 -0.08 -5.58 10.93
CA SER A 86 -0.43 -4.27 10.37
C SER A 86 0.82 -3.58 9.86
N ASP A 87 0.98 -3.49 8.55
CA ASP A 87 2.03 -2.70 7.92
C ASP A 87 1.57 -1.25 7.79
N GLU A 88 2.13 -0.39 8.65
CA GLU A 88 1.81 1.03 8.75
C GLU A 88 2.95 1.93 8.23
N ILE A 89 3.79 1.39 7.36
CA ILE A 89 4.98 2.09 6.84
C ILE A 89 4.65 3.40 6.10
N HIS A 90 3.42 3.58 5.64
CA HIS A 90 2.94 4.80 4.99
C HIS A 90 2.20 5.76 5.93
N GLN A 91 2.20 5.54 7.24
CA GLN A 91 1.42 6.26 8.26
C GLN A 91 1.56 7.79 8.21
N ASP A 92 2.74 8.30 7.85
CA ASP A 92 3.03 9.75 7.82
C ASP A 92 2.64 10.40 6.48
N ILE A 93 2.27 9.61 5.48
CA ILE A 93 1.94 10.10 4.14
C ILE A 93 0.43 9.99 3.95
N VAL A 94 -0.27 10.94 4.58
CA VAL A 94 -1.73 11.06 4.59
C VAL A 94 -2.09 12.49 4.20
N PHE A 95 -3.16 12.67 3.44
CA PHE A 95 -3.55 13.94 2.84
C PHE A 95 -4.77 14.55 3.53
N GLN A 96 -5.04 15.80 3.18
CA GLN A 96 -6.10 16.62 3.82
C GLN A 96 -7.45 15.89 3.82
N GLY A 97 -8.13 15.92 4.96
CA GLY A 97 -9.42 15.25 5.17
C GLY A 97 -9.31 13.83 5.74
N HIS A 98 -8.09 13.27 5.77
CA HIS A 98 -7.84 11.92 6.29
C HIS A 98 -6.84 11.95 7.44
N THR A 99 -6.93 10.94 8.32
CA THR A 99 -6.01 10.77 9.45
C THR A 99 -5.69 9.29 9.58
N HIS A 100 -4.41 8.95 9.55
CA HIS A 100 -3.98 7.60 9.88
C HIS A 100 -4.25 7.31 11.35
N ILE A 101 -4.87 6.16 11.60
CA ILE A 101 -5.14 5.66 12.94
C ILE A 101 -4.34 4.36 13.09
N PRO A 102 -3.36 4.31 14.01
CA PRO A 102 -2.66 3.08 14.27
C PRO A 102 -3.64 1.97 14.70
N SER A 103 -3.51 0.79 14.10
CA SER A 103 -4.40 -0.34 14.37
C SER A 103 -4.44 -0.71 15.85
N ALA A 104 -3.32 -0.53 16.56
CA ALA A 104 -3.20 -0.76 17.99
C ALA A 104 -4.02 0.22 18.86
N LEU A 105 -4.49 1.34 18.30
CA LEU A 105 -5.24 2.37 19.04
C LEU A 105 -6.76 2.30 18.83
N VAL A 106 -7.26 1.31 18.10
CA VAL A 106 -8.71 1.17 17.87
C VAL A 106 -9.42 0.27 18.88
N GLY A 107 -8.68 -0.50 19.66
CA GLY A 107 -9.22 -1.39 20.70
C GLY A 107 -8.11 -2.13 21.44
N ASP A 108 -8.49 -3.12 22.25
CA ASP A 108 -7.54 -4.00 22.95
C ASP A 108 -7.26 -5.24 22.10
N TYR A 109 -6.18 -5.18 21.33
CA TYR A 109 -5.75 -6.23 20.39
C TYR A 109 -4.30 -6.67 20.60
N ASP A 110 -3.67 -6.30 21.72
CA ASP A 110 -2.25 -6.52 22.00
C ASP A 110 -1.80 -7.97 21.80
N HIS A 111 -2.66 -8.92 22.15
CA HIS A 111 -2.40 -10.36 22.08
C HIS A 111 -2.52 -10.94 20.64
N MET A 112 -3.00 -10.18 19.69
CA MET A 112 -3.21 -10.65 18.31
C MET A 112 -2.68 -9.70 17.24
N LEU A 113 -1.94 -8.64 17.60
CA LEU A 113 -1.51 -7.61 16.69
C LEU A 113 0.01 -7.40 16.74
N ALA A 114 0.60 -7.31 15.57
CA ALA A 114 1.95 -6.80 15.34
C ALA A 114 1.87 -5.57 14.43
N THR A 115 2.52 -4.46 14.80
CA THR A 115 2.59 -3.26 13.97
C THR A 115 3.98 -3.10 13.40
N LEU A 116 4.07 -2.93 12.09
CA LEU A 116 5.30 -2.63 11.36
C LEU A 116 5.30 -1.17 10.92
N THR A 117 6.36 -0.45 11.21
CA THR A 117 6.57 0.92 10.74
C THR A 117 8.04 1.22 10.46
N ALA A 118 8.32 2.29 9.76
CA ALA A 118 9.68 2.73 9.47
C ALA A 118 9.70 4.20 9.00
N PRO A 119 10.81 4.92 9.20
CA PRO A 119 11.01 6.25 8.61
C PRO A 119 11.28 6.20 7.10
N SER A 120 11.45 4.99 6.54
CA SER A 120 12.01 4.78 5.20
C SER A 120 11.13 5.32 4.07
N LYS A 121 9.80 5.27 4.20
CA LYS A 121 8.89 5.82 3.17
C LYS A 121 8.69 7.31 3.35
N THR A 122 8.56 7.76 4.59
CA THR A 122 8.40 9.18 4.92
C THR A 122 9.62 10.02 4.52
N PHE A 123 10.83 9.50 4.75
CA PHE A 123 12.09 10.26 4.62
C PHE A 123 13.03 9.71 3.54
N ASN A 124 12.54 8.84 2.65
CA ASN A 124 13.33 8.24 1.56
C ASN A 124 14.60 7.50 2.05
N LEU A 125 14.49 6.74 3.13
CA LEU A 125 15.60 6.04 3.79
C LEU A 125 15.57 4.52 3.57
N ALA A 126 14.86 4.03 2.55
CA ALA A 126 14.67 2.59 2.33
C ALA A 126 16.00 1.80 2.17
N GLY A 127 17.01 2.43 1.56
CA GLY A 127 18.34 1.83 1.38
C GLY A 127 19.09 1.55 2.68
N LEU A 128 18.68 2.17 3.79
CA LEU A 128 19.28 1.94 5.12
C LEU A 128 18.64 0.76 5.87
N GLN A 129 17.59 0.16 5.34
CA GLN A 129 16.98 -1.09 5.84
C GLN A 129 16.68 -1.07 7.35
N ASN A 130 16.12 0.04 7.84
CA ASN A 130 15.71 0.19 9.22
C ASN A 130 14.18 0.18 9.33
N SER A 131 13.65 -0.68 10.19
CA SER A 131 12.23 -0.77 10.50
C SER A 131 12.01 -1.06 11.98
N ILE A 132 10.80 -0.82 12.44
CA ILE A 132 10.36 -1.05 13.81
C ILE A 132 9.21 -2.03 13.75
N LEU A 133 9.34 -3.10 14.53
CA LEU A 133 8.27 -4.04 14.83
C LEU A 133 7.80 -3.80 16.27
N ILE A 134 6.52 -3.50 16.44
CA ILE A 134 5.89 -3.31 17.74
C ILE A 134 5.08 -4.56 18.05
N LEU A 135 5.47 -5.25 19.12
CA LEU A 135 4.81 -6.43 19.65
C LEU A 135 4.47 -6.16 21.11
N PRO A 136 3.24 -5.73 21.44
CA PRO A 136 2.84 -5.44 22.82
C PRO A 136 2.85 -6.70 23.69
N ASP A 137 2.37 -7.82 23.17
CA ASP A 137 2.35 -9.10 23.88
C ASP A 137 3.76 -9.62 24.17
N ALA A 138 4.06 -9.83 25.46
CA ALA A 138 5.39 -10.22 25.94
C ALA A 138 5.79 -11.64 25.48
N ASP A 139 4.84 -12.56 25.40
CA ASP A 139 5.11 -13.95 25.01
C ASP A 139 5.40 -14.04 23.52
N ILE A 140 4.64 -13.33 22.71
CA ILE A 140 4.87 -13.22 21.25
C ILE A 140 6.23 -12.57 21.00
N ARG A 141 6.55 -11.47 21.69
CA ARG A 141 7.85 -10.78 21.57
C ARG A 141 9.01 -11.71 21.95
N ALA A 142 8.91 -12.43 23.06
CA ALA A 142 9.95 -13.37 23.47
C ALA A 142 10.15 -14.54 22.49
N ARG A 143 9.07 -14.98 21.83
CA ARG A 143 9.17 -15.99 20.75
C ARG A 143 9.84 -15.43 19.50
N TYR A 144 9.51 -14.20 19.12
CA TYR A 144 10.13 -13.49 18.00
C TYR A 144 11.63 -13.29 18.24
N ASP A 145 12.03 -12.80 19.41
CA ASP A 145 13.44 -12.57 19.78
C ASP A 145 14.25 -13.87 19.72
N ARG A 146 13.70 -14.98 20.25
CA ARG A 146 14.35 -16.29 20.14
C ARG A 146 14.52 -16.74 18.70
N TYR A 147 13.51 -16.50 17.85
CA TYR A 147 13.61 -16.84 16.43
C TYR A 147 14.70 -16.04 15.73
N LEU A 148 14.79 -14.72 15.95
CA LEU A 148 15.87 -13.90 15.41
C LEU A 148 17.26 -14.39 15.83
N GLN A 149 17.41 -14.77 17.11
CA GLN A 149 18.66 -15.36 17.62
C GLN A 149 19.02 -16.66 16.90
N GLN A 150 18.04 -17.54 16.67
CA GLN A 150 18.24 -18.82 15.98
C GLN A 150 18.71 -18.65 14.53
N ILE A 151 18.17 -17.66 13.83
CA ILE A 151 18.54 -17.38 12.44
C ILE A 151 19.69 -16.37 12.31
N HIS A 152 20.30 -15.96 13.42
CA HIS A 152 21.39 -14.99 13.48
C HIS A 152 21.12 -13.64 12.81
N VAL A 153 19.85 -13.21 12.79
CA VAL A 153 19.49 -11.88 12.32
C VAL A 153 19.73 -10.87 13.43
N GLN A 154 20.58 -9.91 13.15
CA GLN A 154 20.86 -8.79 14.06
C GLN A 154 19.83 -7.67 13.86
N PRO A 155 19.51 -6.91 14.93
CA PRO A 155 18.81 -5.65 14.78
C PRO A 155 19.53 -4.76 13.78
N SER A 156 18.85 -3.77 13.23
CA SER A 156 19.30 -2.86 12.19
C SER A 156 20.79 -2.42 12.30
N ASN A 157 21.30 -1.77 11.27
CA ASN A 157 22.67 -1.25 11.22
C ASN A 157 22.79 0.15 11.90
N ALA A 158 23.99 0.52 12.31
CA ALA A 158 24.26 1.77 13.01
C ALA A 158 23.82 3.02 12.22
N MET A 159 24.05 3.04 10.90
CA MET A 159 23.64 4.17 10.05
C MET A 159 22.13 4.29 9.96
N GLY A 160 21.42 3.16 9.94
CA GLY A 160 19.96 3.10 9.97
C GLY A 160 19.38 3.73 11.24
N TYR A 161 19.95 3.44 12.40
CA TYR A 161 19.53 4.05 13.68
C TYR A 161 19.76 5.56 13.70
N ILE A 162 20.97 6.02 13.34
CA ILE A 162 21.32 7.45 13.32
C ILE A 162 20.42 8.22 12.36
N ALA A 163 20.19 7.68 11.17
CA ALA A 163 19.33 8.31 10.17
C ALA A 163 17.86 8.36 10.60
N ALA A 164 17.35 7.29 11.22
CA ALA A 164 15.99 7.26 11.75
C ALA A 164 15.79 8.29 12.85
N GLU A 165 16.72 8.37 13.81
CA GLU A 165 16.69 9.37 14.89
C GLU A 165 16.74 10.80 14.34
N ALA A 166 17.66 11.10 13.42
CA ALA A 166 17.78 12.40 12.79
C ALA A 166 16.51 12.79 12.02
N ALA A 167 15.94 11.85 11.27
CA ALA A 167 14.72 12.05 10.49
C ALA A 167 13.52 12.40 11.39
N TRP A 168 13.30 11.65 12.46
CA TRP A 168 12.19 11.92 13.38
C TRP A 168 12.39 13.18 14.23
N ARG A 169 13.62 13.48 14.64
CA ARG A 169 13.90 14.70 15.41
C ARG A 169 13.85 15.98 14.59
N GLY A 170 14.32 15.95 13.34
CA GLY A 170 14.52 17.16 12.52
C GLY A 170 13.76 17.19 11.19
N GLY A 171 13.12 16.10 10.77
CA GLY A 171 12.58 15.96 9.42
C GLY A 171 11.16 16.49 9.20
N ALA A 172 10.49 17.03 10.22
CA ALA A 172 9.07 17.39 10.13
C ALA A 172 8.75 18.36 8.98
N ALA A 173 9.55 19.40 8.80
CA ALA A 173 9.36 20.39 7.72
C ALA A 173 9.56 19.75 6.34
N TRP A 174 10.57 18.90 6.18
CA TRP A 174 10.80 18.16 4.95
C TRP A 174 9.64 17.22 4.63
N ALA A 175 9.14 16.46 5.61
CA ALA A 175 8.02 15.56 5.44
C ALA A 175 6.73 16.30 5.03
N ALA A 176 6.49 17.48 5.61
CA ALA A 176 5.35 18.32 5.25
C ALA A 176 5.44 18.80 3.80
N GLU A 177 6.61 19.27 3.36
CA GLU A 177 6.84 19.71 1.97
C GLU A 177 6.75 18.55 0.98
N CYS A 178 7.29 17.38 1.34
CA CYS A 178 7.18 16.16 0.55
C CYS A 178 5.71 15.76 0.33
N ARG A 179 4.89 15.73 1.40
CA ARG A 179 3.45 15.45 1.28
C ARG A 179 2.75 16.46 0.38
N ARG A 180 3.06 17.75 0.52
CA ARG A 180 2.48 18.81 -0.34
C ARG A 180 2.82 18.55 -1.80
N THR A 181 4.08 18.30 -2.12
CA THR A 181 4.55 18.01 -3.48
C THR A 181 3.89 16.77 -4.07
N ILE A 182 3.78 15.67 -3.31
CA ILE A 182 3.11 14.44 -3.76
C ILE A 182 1.64 14.71 -4.08
N TYR A 183 0.94 15.43 -3.24
CA TYR A 183 -0.48 15.71 -3.46
C TYR A 183 -0.71 16.66 -4.65
N GLU A 184 0.13 17.67 -4.82
CA GLU A 184 0.11 18.55 -6.00
C GLU A 184 0.39 17.75 -7.30
N ASN A 185 1.31 16.81 -7.27
CA ASN A 185 1.59 15.90 -8.36
C ASN A 185 0.39 15.00 -8.69
N TYR A 186 -0.30 14.49 -7.66
CA TYR A 186 -1.55 13.75 -7.84
C TYR A 186 -2.61 14.59 -8.55
N LEU A 187 -2.87 15.80 -8.06
CA LEU A 187 -3.87 16.69 -8.64
C LEU A 187 -3.53 17.06 -10.08
N LEU A 188 -2.25 17.31 -10.40
CA LEU A 188 -1.79 17.61 -11.73
C LEU A 188 -2.07 16.43 -12.69
N LEU A 189 -1.58 15.24 -12.35
CA LEU A 189 -1.73 14.06 -13.21
C LEU A 189 -3.21 13.68 -13.37
N ARG A 190 -3.97 13.73 -12.28
CA ARG A 190 -5.41 13.50 -12.28
C ARG A 190 -6.14 14.46 -13.21
N ALA A 191 -5.89 15.77 -13.11
CA ALA A 191 -6.53 16.78 -13.97
C ALA A 191 -6.23 16.58 -15.46
N VAL A 192 -4.99 16.17 -15.81
CA VAL A 192 -4.62 15.86 -17.20
C VAL A 192 -5.39 14.64 -17.70
N LEU A 193 -5.46 13.57 -16.92
CA LEU A 193 -6.16 12.35 -17.32
C LEU A 193 -7.68 12.54 -17.39
N GLU A 194 -8.30 13.21 -16.41
CA GLU A 194 -9.74 13.49 -16.42
C GLU A 194 -10.14 14.31 -17.66
N LYS A 195 -9.28 15.21 -18.10
CA LYS A 195 -9.53 16.05 -19.30
C LYS A 195 -9.33 15.30 -20.61
N ARG A 196 -8.26 14.50 -20.72
CA ARG A 196 -7.78 13.93 -21.99
C ARG A 196 -8.07 12.44 -22.14
N ALA A 197 -8.27 11.74 -21.04
CA ALA A 197 -8.58 10.30 -20.97
C ALA A 197 -9.70 10.02 -19.94
N PRO A 198 -10.91 10.59 -20.12
CA PRO A 198 -11.96 10.58 -19.08
C PRO A 198 -12.54 9.20 -18.76
N LYS A 199 -12.23 8.16 -19.56
CA LYS A 199 -12.63 6.76 -19.26
C LYS A 199 -11.62 6.05 -18.35
N ALA A 200 -10.44 6.63 -18.09
CA ALA A 200 -9.50 6.07 -17.12
C ALA A 200 -10.06 6.22 -15.70
N VAL A 201 -9.99 5.17 -14.89
CA VAL A 201 -10.51 5.22 -13.53
C VAL A 201 -9.33 5.41 -12.57
N ILE A 202 -9.35 6.53 -11.86
CA ILE A 202 -8.29 6.93 -10.93
C ILE A 202 -8.79 6.76 -9.51
N SER A 203 -8.06 5.99 -8.70
CA SER A 203 -8.40 5.87 -7.27
C SER A 203 -8.11 7.18 -6.53
N PRO A 204 -8.99 7.60 -5.61
CA PRO A 204 -8.71 8.70 -4.69
C PRO A 204 -7.42 8.45 -3.91
N LEU A 205 -6.57 9.47 -3.77
CA LEU A 205 -5.35 9.39 -3.01
C LEU A 205 -5.57 9.98 -1.60
N GLU A 206 -5.94 9.13 -0.66
CA GLU A 206 -6.12 9.50 0.75
C GLU A 206 -4.79 9.42 1.51
N GLY A 207 -3.93 8.49 1.11
CA GLY A 207 -2.59 8.28 1.67
C GLY A 207 -1.64 7.59 0.69
N THR A 208 -0.40 7.39 1.11
CA THR A 208 0.72 6.92 0.29
C THR A 208 1.21 7.96 -0.73
N TYR A 209 2.21 7.62 -1.54
CA TYR A 209 2.67 8.42 -2.67
C TYR A 209 2.45 7.71 -4.02
N LEU A 210 1.49 6.79 -4.04
CA LEU A 210 1.28 5.83 -5.12
C LEU A 210 -0.12 6.03 -5.71
N MET A 211 -0.20 6.31 -7.00
CA MET A 211 -1.45 6.50 -7.71
C MET A 211 -1.83 5.23 -8.44
N TRP A 212 -3.04 4.75 -8.22
CA TRP A 212 -3.59 3.55 -8.83
C TRP A 212 -4.59 3.92 -9.92
N VAL A 213 -4.37 3.42 -11.14
CA VAL A 213 -5.15 3.80 -12.32
C VAL A 213 -5.55 2.57 -13.13
N ASP A 214 -6.83 2.47 -13.46
CA ASP A 214 -7.36 1.52 -14.43
C ASP A 214 -7.38 2.15 -15.83
N LEU A 215 -6.69 1.52 -16.77
CA LEU A 215 -6.60 1.94 -18.17
C LEU A 215 -7.38 1.00 -19.11
N GLY A 216 -8.13 0.04 -18.58
CA GLY A 216 -8.81 -1.01 -19.33
C GLY A 216 -9.86 -0.51 -20.34
N ALA A 217 -10.35 0.72 -20.18
CA ALA A 217 -11.22 1.35 -21.15
C ALA A 217 -10.49 1.83 -22.43
N TYR A 218 -9.16 1.86 -22.43
CA TYR A 218 -8.31 2.34 -23.53
C TYR A 218 -7.34 1.29 -24.06
N VAL A 219 -6.85 0.41 -23.18
CA VAL A 219 -5.76 -0.52 -23.49
C VAL A 219 -6.18 -1.91 -23.08
N ALA A 220 -6.06 -2.88 -23.96
CA ALA A 220 -6.31 -4.28 -23.64
C ALA A 220 -5.32 -4.77 -22.57
N PRO A 221 -5.75 -5.61 -21.61
CA PRO A 221 -4.91 -6.07 -20.50
C PRO A 221 -3.59 -6.70 -20.94
N GLU A 222 -3.56 -7.42 -22.06
CA GLU A 222 -2.36 -8.04 -22.65
C GLU A 222 -1.36 -7.04 -23.20
N ASP A 223 -1.83 -5.85 -23.61
CA ASP A 223 -0.99 -4.81 -24.24
C ASP A 223 -0.46 -3.77 -23.25
N ILE A 224 -0.89 -3.78 -21.99
CA ILE A 224 -0.58 -2.72 -21.02
C ILE A 224 0.92 -2.48 -20.84
N ARG A 225 1.75 -3.53 -20.84
CA ARG A 225 3.20 -3.42 -20.70
C ARG A 225 3.82 -2.74 -21.92
N ASN A 226 3.46 -3.22 -23.12
CA ASN A 226 3.95 -2.63 -24.36
C ASN A 226 3.50 -1.17 -24.50
N PHE A 227 2.26 -0.88 -24.12
CA PHE A 227 1.71 0.48 -24.10
C PHE A 227 2.53 1.39 -23.16
N MET A 228 2.73 1.00 -21.90
CA MET A 228 3.46 1.83 -20.94
C MET A 228 4.93 2.00 -21.31
N GLU A 229 5.63 0.92 -21.68
CA GLU A 229 7.06 0.96 -21.93
C GLU A 229 7.42 1.53 -23.30
N LYS A 230 6.71 1.14 -24.36
CA LYS A 230 7.07 1.50 -25.73
C LYS A 230 6.36 2.74 -26.24
N ARG A 231 5.06 2.90 -25.95
CA ARG A 231 4.32 4.08 -26.43
C ARG A 231 4.46 5.27 -25.48
N CYS A 232 4.31 5.06 -24.18
CA CYS A 232 4.45 6.12 -23.18
C CYS A 232 5.91 6.37 -22.77
N GLY A 233 6.80 5.36 -22.87
CA GLY A 233 8.17 5.44 -22.37
C GLY A 233 8.21 5.62 -20.85
N LEU A 234 7.29 4.96 -20.14
CA LEU A 234 7.14 5.03 -18.68
C LEU A 234 7.38 3.65 -18.06
N ALA A 235 8.22 3.61 -17.03
CA ALA A 235 8.38 2.45 -16.15
C ALA A 235 7.41 2.59 -14.97
N VAL A 236 6.55 1.58 -14.80
CA VAL A 236 5.49 1.56 -13.77
C VAL A 236 5.42 0.19 -13.11
N ASP A 237 4.70 0.08 -12.01
CA ASP A 237 4.31 -1.23 -11.50
C ASP A 237 2.98 -1.67 -12.14
N TYR A 238 2.93 -2.93 -12.56
CA TYR A 238 1.79 -3.48 -13.26
C TYR A 238 0.78 -4.14 -12.31
N GLY A 239 -0.48 -3.97 -12.61
CA GLY A 239 -1.58 -4.36 -11.72
C GLY A 239 -1.67 -5.84 -11.43
N ASP A 240 -1.30 -6.71 -12.37
CA ASP A 240 -1.27 -8.16 -12.18
C ASP A 240 -0.38 -8.61 -11.00
N TRP A 241 0.62 -7.83 -10.64
CA TRP A 241 1.46 -8.12 -9.48
C TRP A 241 0.69 -8.01 -8.15
N PHE A 242 -0.32 -7.15 -8.07
CA PHE A 242 -1.02 -6.78 -6.83
C PHE A 242 -2.22 -7.68 -6.48
N GLY A 243 -2.66 -8.54 -7.39
CA GLY A 243 -3.83 -9.38 -7.14
C GLY A 243 -4.22 -10.29 -8.32
N GLY A 244 -3.32 -10.44 -9.30
CA GLY A 244 -3.50 -11.33 -10.44
C GLY A 244 -4.25 -10.72 -11.61
N ASP A 245 -4.77 -11.58 -12.48
CA ASP A 245 -5.26 -11.26 -13.84
C ASP A 245 -6.33 -10.17 -13.90
N ARG A 246 -7.16 -10.07 -12.88
CA ARG A 246 -8.22 -9.06 -12.80
C ARG A 246 -7.69 -7.63 -12.86
N PHE A 247 -6.47 -7.41 -12.41
CA PHE A 247 -5.84 -6.09 -12.36
C PHE A 247 -4.87 -5.84 -13.51
N ARG A 248 -4.83 -6.67 -14.55
CA ARG A 248 -3.88 -6.55 -15.68
C ARG A 248 -3.91 -5.21 -16.39
N ALA A 249 -5.09 -4.56 -16.46
CA ALA A 249 -5.23 -3.25 -17.09
C ALA A 249 -4.86 -2.08 -16.16
N PHE A 250 -4.51 -2.36 -14.91
CA PHE A 250 -4.14 -1.36 -13.94
C PHE A 250 -2.64 -1.09 -13.93
N VAL A 251 -2.29 0.14 -13.56
CA VAL A 251 -0.91 0.55 -13.30
C VAL A 251 -0.81 1.33 -12.00
N ARG A 252 0.35 1.22 -11.33
CA ARG A 252 0.68 2.02 -10.16
C ARG A 252 1.80 3.00 -10.51
N LEU A 253 1.55 4.28 -10.31
CA LEU A 253 2.47 5.38 -10.58
C LEU A 253 3.04 5.94 -9.28
N ASN A 254 4.35 6.16 -9.23
CA ASN A 254 5.01 6.82 -8.09
C ASN A 254 5.00 8.33 -8.30
N LEU A 255 4.42 9.06 -7.35
CA LEU A 255 4.26 10.52 -7.37
C LEU A 255 5.34 11.27 -6.57
N ALA A 256 6.19 10.55 -5.82
CA ALA A 256 7.25 11.13 -4.99
C ALA A 256 8.48 11.48 -5.85
N THR A 257 8.29 12.38 -6.78
CA THR A 257 9.33 12.87 -7.70
C THR A 257 9.08 14.34 -8.05
N SER A 258 9.92 14.95 -8.92
CA SER A 258 9.74 16.34 -9.30
C SER A 258 8.46 16.56 -10.09
N ARG A 259 7.89 17.77 -9.97
CA ARG A 259 6.68 18.18 -10.70
C ARG A 259 6.86 18.08 -12.22
N GLU A 260 8.04 18.45 -12.73
CA GLU A 260 8.35 18.42 -14.16
C GLU A 260 8.32 16.99 -14.71
N LEU A 261 8.81 16.00 -13.93
CA LEU A 261 8.75 14.59 -14.34
C LEU A 261 7.32 14.08 -14.37
N VAL A 262 6.50 14.43 -13.37
CA VAL A 262 5.08 14.04 -13.34
C VAL A 262 4.31 14.69 -14.48
N GLN A 263 4.55 15.97 -14.76
CA GLN A 263 3.90 16.66 -15.87
C GLN A 263 4.24 15.99 -17.22
N ARG A 264 5.53 15.73 -17.47
CA ARG A 264 5.96 15.02 -18.68
C ARG A 264 5.35 13.62 -18.80
N ALA A 265 5.27 12.89 -17.68
CA ALA A 265 4.63 11.58 -17.66
C ALA A 265 3.13 11.67 -17.95
N ALA A 266 2.44 12.64 -17.36
CA ALA A 266 1.01 12.88 -17.58
C ALA A 266 0.70 13.21 -19.04
N GLU A 267 1.50 14.10 -19.65
CA GLU A 267 1.35 14.50 -21.05
C GLU A 267 1.55 13.31 -22.01
N LYS A 268 2.64 12.54 -21.83
CA LYS A 268 2.91 11.34 -22.63
C LYS A 268 1.83 10.27 -22.48
N LEU A 269 1.38 10.01 -21.26
CA LEU A 269 0.33 9.05 -21.00
C LEU A 269 -0.99 9.47 -21.65
N ALA A 270 -1.39 10.73 -21.46
CA ALA A 270 -2.62 11.26 -22.03
C ALA A 270 -2.59 11.25 -23.57
N GLU A 271 -1.49 11.68 -24.20
CA GLU A 271 -1.31 11.65 -25.64
C GLU A 271 -1.44 10.22 -26.20
N ALA A 272 -0.81 9.24 -25.55
CA ALA A 272 -0.89 7.86 -25.98
C ALA A 272 -2.31 7.27 -25.80
N LEU A 273 -3.04 7.66 -24.75
CA LEU A 273 -4.43 7.22 -24.52
C LEU A 273 -5.41 7.84 -25.50
N GLU A 274 -5.26 9.12 -25.87
CA GLU A 274 -6.07 9.78 -26.91
C GLU A 274 -5.99 9.02 -28.24
N GLN A 275 -4.81 8.53 -28.62
CA GLN A 275 -4.60 7.74 -29.83
C GLN A 275 -5.24 6.34 -29.78
N CYS A 276 -5.58 5.83 -28.60
CA CYS A 276 -6.29 4.55 -28.44
C CYS A 276 -7.81 4.72 -28.42
N GLY A 277 -8.31 5.91 -28.14
CA GLY A 277 -9.75 6.21 -28.04
C GLY A 277 -10.34 6.89 -29.27
N ALA A 278 -9.54 7.13 -30.31
CA ALA A 278 -9.94 7.73 -31.58
C ALA A 278 -10.53 6.71 -32.55
#